data_0f5cf4bf1e1faa473b8288c363fe301e
#
_entry.id   0f5cf4bf1e1faa473b8288c363fe301e
#
_cell.length_a   1.000
_cell.length_b   1.000
_cell.length_c   1.000
_cell.angle_alpha   90.00
_cell.angle_beta   90.00
_cell.angle_gamma   90.00
#
_symmetry.space_group_name_H-M   'P 1'
#
loop_
_entity.id
_entity.type
_entity.pdbx_description
1 polymer ?
#
loop_
_entity_poly.entity_id
_entity_poly.type
_entity_poly.pdbx_seq_one_letter_code
_entity_poly.pdbx_strand_id
1 'polypeptide(L)'
;DYERTKTLSDQRARAAIAAGVPLVVVYPGVIYGPGELTEGNILVRHLLDLAHGRLPALVGKAERRWNYVFVDDVAAGIAAALERGAPGRRYLLGGENVTQGELYRLVGEVGGIRVPRLRMPDFLASASGSAMKGWARLTGGVPRLTPDLVEIYRHDWAYDSSTAAAELDYRPRSLRSGLETTVAWLREIGAWPA
;
A
#
# COMPACT_ATOMS: atom_id res chain seq x y z
N ASP A 1 9.21 12.28 -8.51
CA ASP A 1 8.20 12.65 -9.53
C ASP A 1 6.76 12.22 -9.17
N TYR A 2 6.52 11.03 -8.61
CA TYR A 2 5.19 10.54 -8.26
C TYR A 2 4.47 11.44 -7.24
N GLU A 3 5.08 11.72 -6.10
CA GLU A 3 4.51 12.58 -5.04
C GLU A 3 4.20 13.97 -5.56
N ARG A 4 5.12 14.56 -6.35
CA ARG A 4 4.90 15.85 -6.98
C ARG A 4 3.67 15.84 -7.90
N THR A 5 3.50 14.78 -8.70
CA THR A 5 2.34 14.62 -9.58
C THR A 5 1.05 14.55 -8.78
N LYS A 6 1.03 13.77 -7.68
CA LYS A 6 -0.14 13.65 -6.79
C LYS A 6 -0.47 14.96 -6.10
N THR A 7 0.54 15.68 -5.62
CA THR A 7 0.36 17.01 -5.00
C THR A 7 -0.23 18.01 -6.00
N LEU A 8 0.29 18.06 -7.23
CA LEU A 8 -0.25 18.93 -8.26
C LEU A 8 -1.69 18.55 -8.66
N SER A 9 -2.01 17.26 -8.72
CA SER A 9 -3.37 16.80 -8.99
C SER A 9 -4.33 17.24 -7.89
N ASP A 10 -3.94 17.10 -6.62
CA ASP A 10 -4.74 17.57 -5.48
C ASP A 10 -4.96 19.10 -5.52
N GLN A 11 -3.93 19.88 -5.81
CA GLN A 11 -4.05 21.34 -5.95
C GLN A 11 -5.03 21.72 -7.07
N ARG A 12 -4.97 21.04 -8.22
CA ARG A 12 -5.90 21.26 -9.34
C ARG A 12 -7.32 20.87 -8.96
N ALA A 13 -7.52 19.75 -8.28
CA ALA A 13 -8.84 19.34 -7.80
C ALA A 13 -9.43 20.37 -6.84
N ARG A 14 -8.64 20.89 -5.89
CA ARG A 14 -9.07 21.97 -4.98
C ARG A 14 -9.45 23.25 -5.72
N ALA A 15 -8.66 23.65 -6.71
CA ALA A 15 -8.96 24.83 -7.52
C ALA A 15 -10.25 24.63 -8.34
N ALA A 16 -10.48 23.45 -8.90
CA ALA A 16 -11.71 23.13 -9.63
C ALA A 16 -12.94 23.15 -8.70
N ILE A 17 -12.83 22.60 -7.49
CA ILE A 17 -13.89 22.65 -6.47
C ILE A 17 -14.19 24.11 -6.11
N ALA A 18 -13.17 24.93 -5.87
CA ALA A 18 -13.35 26.35 -5.58
C ALA A 18 -14.00 27.13 -6.74
N ALA A 19 -13.81 26.69 -7.98
CA ALA A 19 -14.47 27.22 -9.18
C ALA A 19 -15.89 26.66 -9.40
N GLY A 20 -16.44 25.87 -8.47
CA GLY A 20 -17.80 25.33 -8.55
C GLY A 20 -17.94 24.02 -9.32
N VAL A 21 -16.85 23.37 -9.71
CA VAL A 21 -16.93 22.03 -10.34
C VAL A 21 -17.39 21.00 -9.30
N PRO A 22 -18.42 20.18 -9.58
CA PRO A 22 -18.96 19.21 -8.62
C PRO A 22 -18.05 17.96 -8.55
N LEU A 23 -16.87 18.12 -7.96
CA LEU A 23 -15.92 17.03 -7.77
C LEU A 23 -16.05 16.41 -6.38
N VAL A 24 -15.92 15.09 -6.33
CA VAL A 24 -15.63 14.33 -5.11
C VAL A 24 -14.24 13.72 -5.27
N VAL A 25 -13.39 13.86 -4.26
CA VAL A 25 -12.02 13.35 -4.30
C VAL A 25 -11.86 12.23 -3.29
N VAL A 26 -11.26 11.11 -3.72
CA VAL A 26 -10.99 9.98 -2.84
C VAL A 26 -9.48 9.72 -2.75
N TYR A 27 -9.02 9.38 -1.55
CA TYR A 27 -7.61 9.07 -1.26
C TYR A 27 -7.56 7.68 -0.62
N PRO A 28 -7.22 6.64 -1.39
CA PRO A 28 -7.07 5.32 -0.82
C PRO A 28 -5.78 5.20 0.00
N GLY A 29 -5.78 4.29 0.98
CA GLY A 29 -4.58 3.82 1.66
C GLY A 29 -3.70 2.97 0.74
N VAL A 30 -2.82 2.14 1.31
CA VAL A 30 -2.02 1.17 0.54
C VAL A 30 -2.93 0.06 0.07
N ILE A 31 -3.28 0.08 -1.23
CA ILE A 31 -4.17 -0.88 -1.84
C ILE A 31 -3.47 -2.23 -2.01
N TYR A 32 -4.16 -3.33 -1.69
CA TYR A 32 -3.70 -4.69 -1.93
C TYR A 32 -4.87 -5.61 -2.26
N GLY A 33 -4.59 -6.77 -2.83
CA GLY A 33 -5.60 -7.77 -3.15
C GLY A 33 -5.35 -8.45 -4.49
N PRO A 34 -6.26 -9.35 -4.92
CA PRO A 34 -6.25 -9.97 -6.23
C PRO A 34 -6.25 -8.94 -7.36
N GLY A 35 -5.61 -9.28 -8.49
CA GLY A 35 -5.55 -8.44 -9.67
C GLY A 35 -4.26 -8.67 -10.47
N GLU A 36 -3.95 -7.79 -11.39
CA GLU A 36 -2.70 -7.88 -12.14
C GLU A 36 -1.49 -7.68 -11.25
N LEU A 37 -0.46 -8.51 -11.44
CA LEU A 37 0.82 -8.42 -10.73
C LEU A 37 1.70 -7.31 -11.31
N THR A 38 1.15 -6.10 -11.36
CA THR A 38 1.85 -4.91 -11.84
C THR A 38 2.81 -4.35 -10.79
N GLU A 39 3.67 -3.43 -11.20
CA GLU A 39 4.55 -2.70 -10.26
C GLU A 39 3.78 -1.87 -9.22
N GLY A 40 2.54 -1.47 -9.53
CA GLY A 40 1.66 -0.72 -8.64
C GLY A 40 1.13 -1.53 -7.46
N ASN A 41 1.08 -2.87 -7.56
CA ASN A 41 0.63 -3.75 -6.49
C ASN A 41 1.79 -4.06 -5.52
N ILE A 42 2.29 -3.02 -4.86
CA ILE A 42 3.52 -3.04 -4.07
C ILE A 42 3.46 -4.07 -2.94
N LEU A 43 2.33 -4.13 -2.19
CA LEU A 43 2.22 -5.07 -1.08
C LEU A 43 2.22 -6.51 -1.57
N VAL A 44 1.46 -6.85 -2.61
CA VAL A 44 1.40 -8.22 -3.14
C VAL A 44 2.76 -8.68 -3.67
N ARG A 45 3.49 -7.82 -4.36
CA ARG A 45 4.87 -8.12 -4.78
C ARG A 45 5.79 -8.36 -3.59
N HIS A 46 5.66 -7.55 -2.54
CA HIS A 46 6.42 -7.73 -1.31
C HIS A 46 6.08 -9.05 -0.60
N LEU A 47 4.79 -9.43 -0.58
CA LEU A 47 4.33 -10.73 -0.07
C LEU A 47 4.96 -11.89 -0.85
N LEU A 48 5.02 -11.80 -2.18
CA LEU A 48 5.66 -12.80 -3.03
C LEU A 48 7.18 -12.88 -2.79
N ASP A 49 7.85 -11.76 -2.61
CA ASP A 49 9.29 -11.76 -2.28
C ASP A 49 9.56 -12.38 -0.92
N LEU A 50 8.69 -12.16 0.08
CA LEU A 50 8.75 -12.84 1.38
C LEU A 50 8.53 -14.35 1.24
N ALA A 51 7.46 -14.74 0.53
CA ALA A 51 7.09 -16.14 0.35
C ALA A 51 8.18 -16.96 -0.35
N HIS A 52 8.86 -16.36 -1.31
CA HIS A 52 9.98 -16.99 -2.01
C HIS A 52 11.35 -16.82 -1.34
N GLY A 53 11.41 -16.27 -0.12
CA GLY A 53 12.66 -16.09 0.62
C GLY A 53 13.64 -15.10 -0.02
N ARG A 54 13.16 -14.19 -0.85
CA ARG A 54 14.00 -13.20 -1.57
C ARG A 54 14.38 -11.99 -0.73
N LEU A 55 13.78 -11.85 0.48
CA LEU A 55 14.05 -10.77 1.40
C LEU A 55 14.81 -11.30 2.62
N PRO A 56 16.12 -11.07 2.70
CA PRO A 56 16.94 -11.53 3.84
C PRO A 56 16.68 -10.72 5.12
N ALA A 57 16.17 -9.50 4.99
CA ALA A 57 15.86 -8.59 6.08
C ALA A 57 14.70 -7.67 5.70
N LEU A 58 13.99 -7.19 6.72
CA LEU A 58 12.91 -6.22 6.57
C LEU A 58 13.46 -4.79 6.63
N VAL A 59 12.89 -3.89 5.84
CA VAL A 59 13.23 -2.47 5.86
C VAL A 59 12.33 -1.72 6.83
N GLY A 60 12.87 -0.71 7.51
CA GLY A 60 12.13 0.16 8.40
C GLY A 60 11.88 -0.40 9.79
N LYS A 61 11.32 0.43 10.66
CA LYS A 61 11.04 0.12 12.06
C LYS A 61 9.73 -0.66 12.19
N ALA A 62 9.67 -1.59 13.16
CA ALA A 62 8.49 -2.43 13.41
C ALA A 62 7.28 -1.62 13.85
N GLU A 63 7.52 -0.52 14.55
CA GLU A 63 6.52 0.34 15.17
C GLU A 63 5.81 1.27 14.19
N ARG A 64 6.37 1.47 12.98
CA ARG A 64 5.78 2.33 11.96
C ARG A 64 4.42 1.80 11.53
N ARG A 65 3.43 2.67 11.54
CA ARG A 65 2.03 2.34 11.23
C ARG A 65 1.69 2.78 9.81
N TRP A 66 1.14 1.84 9.06
CA TRP A 66 0.63 2.09 7.72
C TRP A 66 -0.83 1.66 7.61
N ASN A 67 -1.54 2.30 6.70
CA ASN A 67 -2.93 1.96 6.39
C ASN A 67 -2.98 1.05 5.18
N TYR A 68 -3.56 -0.15 5.36
CA TYR A 68 -3.73 -1.14 4.30
C TYR A 68 -5.20 -1.35 4.01
N VAL A 69 -5.58 -1.29 2.74
CA VAL A 69 -6.97 -1.40 2.31
C VAL A 69 -7.10 -2.39 1.16
N PHE A 70 -8.12 -3.25 1.24
CA PHE A 70 -8.37 -4.25 0.22
C PHE A 70 -8.97 -3.64 -1.04
N VAL A 71 -8.59 -4.13 -2.21
CA VAL A 71 -8.92 -3.54 -3.51
C VAL A 71 -10.43 -3.42 -3.75
N ASP A 72 -11.22 -4.45 -3.42
CA ASP A 72 -12.67 -4.40 -3.60
C ASP A 72 -13.35 -3.39 -2.67
N ASP A 73 -12.81 -3.21 -1.45
CA ASP A 73 -13.34 -2.21 -0.51
C ASP A 73 -13.09 -0.80 -1.01
N VAL A 74 -11.93 -0.57 -1.65
CA VAL A 74 -11.65 0.72 -2.33
C VAL A 74 -12.62 0.93 -3.49
N ALA A 75 -12.85 -0.11 -4.32
CA ALA A 75 -13.79 -0.03 -5.43
C ALA A 75 -15.22 0.29 -4.95
N ALA A 76 -15.68 -0.39 -3.90
CA ALA A 76 -16.97 -0.12 -3.27
C ALA A 76 -17.04 1.31 -2.68
N GLY A 77 -15.96 1.77 -2.05
CA GLY A 77 -15.85 3.13 -1.53
C GLY A 77 -15.90 4.20 -2.62
N ILE A 78 -15.26 3.95 -3.77
CA ILE A 78 -15.31 4.84 -4.94
C ILE A 78 -16.75 4.90 -5.50
N ALA A 79 -17.42 3.75 -5.66
CA ALA A 79 -18.81 3.69 -6.11
C ALA A 79 -19.72 4.45 -5.14
N ALA A 80 -19.58 4.23 -3.84
CA ALA A 80 -20.31 4.94 -2.82
C ALA A 80 -20.07 6.46 -2.85
N ALA A 81 -18.82 6.89 -3.09
CA ALA A 81 -18.48 8.30 -3.20
C ALA A 81 -19.09 8.94 -4.46
N LEU A 82 -19.21 8.19 -5.56
CA LEU A 82 -19.88 8.64 -6.78
C LEU A 82 -21.38 8.83 -6.58
N GLU A 83 -22.03 7.91 -5.84
CA GLU A 83 -23.46 7.89 -5.64
C GLU A 83 -23.94 8.86 -4.53
N ARG A 84 -23.20 8.93 -3.43
CA ARG A 84 -23.60 9.62 -2.18
C ARG A 84 -22.66 10.75 -1.76
N GLY A 85 -21.49 10.86 -2.38
CA GLY A 85 -20.52 11.87 -2.02
C GLY A 85 -21.00 13.27 -2.35
N ALA A 86 -20.97 14.18 -1.38
CA ALA A 86 -21.33 15.57 -1.63
C ALA A 86 -20.26 16.29 -2.44
N PRO A 87 -20.63 17.11 -3.43
CA PRO A 87 -19.69 17.92 -4.20
C PRO A 87 -18.75 18.74 -3.30
N GLY A 88 -17.47 18.76 -3.61
CA GLY A 88 -16.44 19.43 -2.83
C GLY A 88 -15.89 18.60 -1.67
N ARG A 89 -16.47 17.44 -1.36
CA ARG A 89 -15.99 16.55 -0.30
C ARG A 89 -14.76 15.75 -0.73
N ARG A 90 -14.00 15.36 0.27
CA ARG A 90 -12.79 14.55 0.13
C ARG A 90 -12.87 13.42 1.16
N TYR A 91 -12.67 12.18 0.71
CA TYR A 91 -12.79 10.99 1.54
C TYR A 91 -11.48 10.20 1.55
N LEU A 92 -11.00 9.85 2.73
CA LEU A 92 -9.96 8.84 2.90
C LEU A 92 -10.61 7.46 2.89
N LEU A 93 -10.26 6.65 1.90
CA LEU A 93 -10.71 5.26 1.78
C LEU A 93 -9.60 4.34 2.31
N GLY A 94 -9.42 4.35 3.61
CA GLY A 94 -8.44 3.50 4.30
C GLY A 94 -9.07 2.20 4.80
N GLY A 95 -8.20 1.24 5.12
CA GLY A 95 -8.55 0.04 5.88
C GLY A 95 -8.01 0.12 7.30
N GLU A 96 -7.30 -0.92 7.75
CA GLU A 96 -6.71 -0.94 9.08
C GLU A 96 -5.37 -0.22 9.15
N ASN A 97 -5.17 0.53 10.24
CA ASN A 97 -3.89 1.10 10.62
C ASN A 97 -3.12 0.08 11.48
N VAL A 98 -2.15 -0.58 10.90
CA VAL A 98 -1.35 -1.59 11.59
C VAL A 98 0.13 -1.23 11.57
N THR A 99 0.87 -1.71 12.56
CA THR A 99 2.32 -1.59 12.56
C THR A 99 2.93 -2.54 11.52
N GLN A 100 4.13 -2.21 11.05
CA GLN A 100 4.87 -3.11 10.16
C GLN A 100 5.14 -4.47 10.85
N GLY A 101 5.33 -4.48 12.17
CA GLY A 101 5.47 -5.71 12.94
C GLY A 101 4.21 -6.59 12.90
N GLU A 102 3.04 -5.99 13.07
CA GLU A 102 1.74 -6.68 12.98
C GLU A 102 1.47 -7.20 11.58
N LEU A 103 1.72 -6.39 10.53
CA LEU A 103 1.61 -6.83 9.15
C LEU A 103 2.40 -8.12 8.91
N TYR A 104 3.70 -8.10 9.24
CA TYR A 104 4.57 -9.25 8.98
C TYR A 104 4.19 -10.48 9.81
N ARG A 105 3.72 -10.30 11.04
CA ARG A 105 3.18 -11.41 11.85
C ARG A 105 1.95 -12.02 11.16
N LEU A 106 0.99 -11.19 10.74
CA LEU A 106 -0.21 -11.66 10.04
C LEU A 106 0.13 -12.37 8.73
N VAL A 107 1.08 -11.83 7.96
CA VAL A 107 1.55 -12.45 6.70
C VAL A 107 2.15 -13.84 6.98
N GLY A 108 2.97 -13.98 8.03
CA GLY A 108 3.52 -15.27 8.43
C GLY A 108 2.45 -16.28 8.83
N GLU A 109 1.44 -15.85 9.60
CA GLU A 109 0.33 -16.68 10.06
C GLU A 109 -0.58 -17.12 8.89
N VAL A 110 -1.05 -16.17 8.09
CA VAL A 110 -1.98 -16.43 6.99
C VAL A 110 -1.30 -17.17 5.83
N GLY A 111 -0.08 -16.77 5.51
CA GLY A 111 0.68 -17.34 4.40
C GLY A 111 1.32 -18.69 4.71
N GLY A 112 1.49 -19.03 6.00
CA GLY A 112 2.23 -20.23 6.42
C GLY A 112 3.73 -20.12 6.14
N ILE A 113 4.28 -18.91 6.07
CA ILE A 113 5.66 -18.65 5.69
C ILE A 113 6.52 -18.14 6.86
N ARG A 114 7.83 -18.36 6.74
CA ARG A 114 8.78 -17.78 7.70
C ARG A 114 9.12 -16.35 7.29
N VAL A 115 8.80 -15.39 8.14
CA VAL A 115 9.16 -14.00 7.95
C VAL A 115 10.52 -13.72 8.57
N PRO A 116 11.43 -12.99 7.89
CA PRO A 116 12.72 -12.60 8.44
C PRO A 116 12.55 -11.81 9.75
N ARG A 117 13.37 -12.16 10.75
CA ARG A 117 13.41 -11.41 12.02
C ARG A 117 14.40 -10.25 11.97
N LEU A 118 15.37 -10.33 11.05
CA LEU A 118 16.40 -9.30 10.89
C LEU A 118 15.76 -8.06 10.27
N ARG A 119 16.08 -6.89 10.82
CA ARG A 119 15.72 -5.60 10.25
C ARG A 119 16.96 -4.86 9.81
N MET A 120 16.89 -4.30 8.62
CA MET A 120 17.98 -3.51 8.05
C MET A 120 17.90 -2.09 8.59
N PRO A 121 18.95 -1.58 9.23
CA PRO A 121 19.01 -0.17 9.62
C PRO A 121 18.83 0.77 8.42
N ASP A 122 18.18 1.92 8.63
CA ASP A 122 17.80 2.84 7.55
C ASP A 122 18.99 3.29 6.70
N PHE A 123 20.16 3.50 7.32
CA PHE A 123 21.36 3.91 6.58
C PHE A 123 21.88 2.80 5.64
N LEU A 124 21.83 1.53 6.05
CA LEU A 124 22.20 0.40 5.21
C LEU A 124 21.16 0.19 4.10
N ALA A 125 19.86 0.35 4.41
CA ALA A 125 18.81 0.28 3.41
C ALA A 125 18.98 1.35 2.33
N SER A 126 19.29 2.59 2.73
CA SER A 126 19.53 3.71 1.79
C SER A 126 20.79 3.48 0.95
N ALA A 127 21.87 3.00 1.55
CA ALA A 127 23.10 2.67 0.84
C ALA A 127 22.89 1.53 -0.17
N SER A 128 22.19 0.45 0.24
CA SER A 128 21.83 -0.67 -0.63
C SER A 128 20.90 -0.22 -1.77
N GLY A 129 19.91 0.63 -1.49
CA GLY A 129 19.02 1.19 -2.50
C GLY A 129 19.76 2.04 -3.53
N SER A 130 20.74 2.83 -3.10
CA SER A 130 21.58 3.62 -4.00
C SER A 130 22.45 2.75 -4.88
N ALA A 131 23.07 1.71 -4.32
CA ALA A 131 23.88 0.75 -5.06
C ALA A 131 23.02 -0.03 -6.09
N MET A 132 21.83 -0.50 -5.70
CA MET A 132 20.91 -1.18 -6.60
C MET A 132 20.41 -0.26 -7.72
N LYS A 133 20.13 1.02 -7.43
CA LYS A 133 19.75 2.01 -8.46
C LYS A 133 20.88 2.25 -9.46
N GLY A 134 22.14 2.31 -8.98
CA GLY A 134 23.33 2.41 -9.83
C GLY A 134 23.52 1.19 -10.73
N TRP A 135 23.41 -0.02 -10.15
CA TRP A 135 23.51 -1.29 -10.89
C TRP A 135 22.39 -1.44 -11.94
N ALA A 136 21.15 -1.10 -11.58
CA ALA A 136 20.01 -1.16 -12.49
C ALA A 136 20.17 -0.24 -13.70
N ARG A 137 20.81 0.93 -13.55
CA ARG A 137 21.14 1.83 -14.67
C ARG A 137 22.14 1.21 -15.65
N LEU A 138 23.04 0.35 -15.16
CA LEU A 138 24.05 -0.32 -16.00
C LEU A 138 23.49 -1.57 -16.69
N THR A 139 22.56 -2.26 -16.04
CA THR A 139 22.04 -3.57 -16.51
C THR A 139 20.64 -3.48 -17.14
N GLY A 140 19.97 -2.32 -17.10
CA GLY A 140 18.59 -2.15 -17.56
C GLY A 140 17.53 -2.81 -16.63
N GLY A 141 17.93 -3.29 -15.44
CA GLY A 141 17.02 -3.92 -14.49
C GLY A 141 16.19 -2.92 -13.69
N VAL A 142 15.13 -3.42 -13.01
CA VAL A 142 14.31 -2.62 -12.08
C VAL A 142 14.83 -2.86 -10.65
N PRO A 143 15.26 -1.81 -9.93
CA PRO A 143 15.77 -1.97 -8.56
C PRO A 143 14.62 -2.30 -7.61
N ARG A 144 14.78 -3.33 -6.77
CA ARG A 144 13.78 -3.73 -5.76
C ARG A 144 13.72 -2.78 -4.57
N LEU A 145 14.83 -2.14 -4.26
CA LEU A 145 14.94 -1.15 -3.21
C LEU A 145 15.51 0.14 -3.82
N THR A 146 14.86 1.25 -3.54
CA THR A 146 15.32 2.59 -3.94
C THR A 146 15.41 3.49 -2.71
N PRO A 147 16.25 4.54 -2.73
CA PRO A 147 16.27 5.51 -1.64
C PRO A 147 14.90 6.13 -1.37
N ASP A 148 14.12 6.39 -2.43
CA ASP A 148 12.77 6.96 -2.33
C ASP A 148 11.82 5.99 -1.58
N LEU A 149 11.91 4.68 -1.86
CA LEU A 149 11.12 3.67 -1.15
C LEU A 149 11.55 3.56 0.33
N VAL A 150 12.86 3.64 0.62
CA VAL A 150 13.36 3.66 2.00
C VAL A 150 12.82 4.85 2.76
N GLU A 151 12.75 6.03 2.12
CA GLU A 151 12.18 7.23 2.73
C GLU A 151 10.70 7.06 3.10
N ILE A 152 9.91 6.42 2.22
CA ILE A 152 8.51 6.08 2.52
C ILE A 152 8.42 5.20 3.77
N TYR A 153 9.30 4.22 3.97
CA TYR A 153 9.34 3.35 5.16
C TYR A 153 9.72 4.06 6.46
N ARG A 154 10.25 5.30 6.38
CA ARG A 154 10.63 6.11 7.56
C ARG A 154 9.46 6.83 8.21
N HIS A 155 8.32 6.92 7.52
CA HIS A 155 7.17 7.69 7.97
C HIS A 155 6.01 6.80 8.41
N ASP A 156 5.15 7.35 9.26
CA ASP A 156 3.85 6.78 9.59
C ASP A 156 2.82 7.24 8.55
N TRP A 157 2.06 6.29 8.04
CA TRP A 157 1.00 6.51 7.05
C TRP A 157 -0.33 5.97 7.59
N ALA A 158 -0.67 6.36 8.82
CA ALA A 158 -1.95 6.05 9.42
C ALA A 158 -2.99 7.09 9.00
N TYR A 159 -4.17 6.64 8.63
CA TYR A 159 -5.27 7.48 8.14
C TYR A 159 -6.53 7.28 8.98
N ASP A 160 -7.35 8.33 9.06
CA ASP A 160 -8.69 8.28 9.64
C ASP A 160 -9.75 8.30 8.53
N SER A 161 -10.49 7.22 8.40
CA SER A 161 -11.56 7.04 7.42
C SER A 161 -12.96 7.27 8.02
N SER A 162 -13.07 7.86 9.21
CA SER A 162 -14.34 8.07 9.92
C SER A 162 -15.35 8.86 9.10
N THR A 163 -14.92 9.86 8.33
CA THR A 163 -15.78 10.63 7.43
C THR A 163 -16.38 9.75 6.33
N ALA A 164 -15.58 8.88 5.71
CA ALA A 164 -16.08 7.92 4.71
C ALA A 164 -17.04 6.91 5.35
N ALA A 165 -16.76 6.44 6.56
CA ALA A 165 -17.63 5.54 7.28
C ALA A 165 -18.98 6.19 7.59
N ALA A 166 -19.01 7.46 8.00
CA ALA A 166 -20.22 8.17 8.37
C ALA A 166 -21.07 8.61 7.17
N GLU A 167 -20.44 9.13 6.12
CA GLU A 167 -21.15 9.76 4.99
C GLU A 167 -21.40 8.79 3.82
N LEU A 168 -20.55 7.75 3.66
CA LEU A 168 -20.64 6.80 2.55
C LEU A 168 -21.02 5.38 3.01
N ASP A 169 -21.20 5.16 4.32
CA ASP A 169 -21.34 3.83 4.93
C ASP A 169 -20.18 2.89 4.55
N TYR A 170 -18.99 3.45 4.46
CA TYR A 170 -17.79 2.73 4.10
C TYR A 170 -17.33 1.78 5.21
N ARG A 171 -17.28 0.48 4.93
CA ARG A 171 -16.96 -0.59 5.88
C ARG A 171 -15.89 -1.52 5.30
N PRO A 172 -14.60 -1.14 5.36
CA PRO A 172 -13.54 -1.99 4.85
C PRO A 172 -13.40 -3.25 5.71
N ARG A 173 -13.05 -4.37 5.07
CA ARG A 173 -12.74 -5.62 5.77
C ARG A 173 -11.46 -5.51 6.59
N SER A 174 -11.27 -6.45 7.52
CA SER A 174 -10.04 -6.54 8.29
C SER A 174 -8.84 -6.91 7.40
N LEU A 175 -7.64 -6.47 7.80
CA LEU A 175 -6.41 -6.82 7.10
C LEU A 175 -6.23 -8.36 7.03
N ARG A 176 -6.55 -9.09 8.11
CA ARG A 176 -6.48 -10.55 8.13
C ARG A 176 -7.33 -11.16 7.03
N SER A 177 -8.61 -10.80 6.95
CA SER A 177 -9.54 -11.31 5.93
C SER A 177 -9.08 -10.99 4.50
N GLY A 178 -8.58 -9.78 4.27
CA GLY A 178 -8.04 -9.40 2.98
C GLY A 178 -6.77 -10.16 2.61
N LEU A 179 -5.87 -10.42 3.59
CA LEU A 179 -4.68 -11.24 3.38
C LEU A 179 -5.04 -12.70 3.08
N GLU A 180 -6.02 -13.28 3.78
CA GLU A 180 -6.51 -14.64 3.52
C GLU A 180 -7.00 -14.77 2.07
N THR A 181 -7.83 -13.83 1.61
CA THR A 181 -8.29 -13.78 0.22
C THR A 181 -7.12 -13.63 -0.77
N THR A 182 -6.18 -12.74 -0.47
CA THR A 182 -5.03 -12.48 -1.34
C THR A 182 -4.12 -13.70 -1.46
N VAL A 183 -3.81 -14.37 -0.34
CA VAL A 183 -2.96 -15.58 -0.34
C VAL A 183 -3.66 -16.74 -1.02
N ALA A 184 -4.98 -16.91 -0.82
CA ALA A 184 -5.77 -17.93 -1.52
C ALA A 184 -5.70 -17.73 -3.04
N TRP A 185 -5.93 -16.51 -3.51
CA TRP A 185 -5.78 -16.17 -4.92
C TRP A 185 -4.37 -16.41 -5.46
N LEU A 186 -3.32 -16.04 -4.71
CA LEU A 186 -1.93 -16.27 -5.13
C LEU A 186 -1.59 -17.78 -5.23
N ARG A 187 -2.21 -18.62 -4.37
CA ARG A 187 -2.11 -20.08 -4.47
C ARG A 187 -2.82 -20.61 -5.70
N GLU A 188 -4.02 -20.12 -5.99
CA GLU A 188 -4.82 -20.51 -7.15
C GLU A 188 -4.09 -20.25 -8.47
N ILE A 189 -3.43 -19.10 -8.60
CA ILE A 189 -2.64 -18.75 -9.80
C ILE A 189 -1.23 -19.35 -9.80
N GLY A 190 -0.88 -20.18 -8.81
CA GLY A 190 0.43 -20.82 -8.70
C GLY A 190 1.59 -19.89 -8.36
N ALA A 191 1.32 -18.67 -7.88
CA ALA A 191 2.33 -17.69 -7.54
C ALA A 191 2.85 -17.80 -6.10
N TRP A 192 2.09 -18.46 -5.20
CA TRP A 192 2.50 -18.71 -3.81
C TRP A 192 3.19 -20.06 -3.68
N PRO A 193 4.30 -20.18 -2.94
CA PRO A 193 4.96 -21.47 -2.73
C PRO A 193 4.05 -22.46 -1.98
N ALA A 194 4.24 -23.75 -2.28
CA ALA A 194 3.51 -24.85 -1.64
C ALA A 194 3.87 -25.02 -0.16
#